data_14f1b1d50b1d8a86fb2071b90c37b164
#
_entry.id   14f1b1d50b1d8a86fb2071b90c37b164
#
_cell.length_a   1.000
_cell.length_b   1.000
_cell.length_c   1.000
_cell.angle_alpha   90.00
_cell.angle_beta   90.00
_cell.angle_gamma   90.00
#
_symmetry.space_group_name_H-M   'P 1'
#
loop_
_entity.id
_entity.type
_entity.pdbx_description
1 polymer ?
#
loop_
_entity_poly.entity_id
_entity_poly.type
_entity_poly.pdbx_seq_one_letter_code
_entity_poly.pdbx_strand_id
1 'polypeptide(L)'
;MRFRLSLALSMFMAAALVQAQMSSVSTIPANGGDIQVTALGHASVQLEQGGKVIVIDPVAMMADLSKAKPADLILVTDIHGDHLDPAAIAKIRKQGAPVVIPAAASDKVPGGVVMANRAIRTVAGVPIVAIPSYNIRRGPKEGELYHTRGRGNGYVLTLGGKQVFLAGDTECVPAIKILKNIDAAFIPMNLPYTMPPSEAAECAKAFKPKIVFPYHFMGQKPEEFAAALKGEPIEVRILNWYPNAK
;
A
#
# COMPACT_ATOMS: atom_id res chain seq x y z
N MET A 1 -20.76 -19.75 -72.36
CA MET A 1 -19.63 -19.33 -71.47
C MET A 1 -20.21 -18.41 -70.35
N ARG A 2 -20.45 -18.98 -69.17
CA ARG A 2 -21.05 -18.25 -68.06
C ARG A 2 -19.96 -18.04 -66.99
N PHE A 3 -19.51 -16.80 -66.83
CA PHE A 3 -18.59 -16.41 -65.77
C PHE A 3 -19.35 -16.30 -64.43
N ARG A 4 -18.98 -17.09 -63.44
CA ARG A 4 -19.43 -16.95 -62.05
C ARG A 4 -18.44 -16.04 -61.32
N LEU A 5 -18.94 -14.88 -60.91
CA LEU A 5 -18.21 -13.97 -60.06
C LEU A 5 -18.41 -14.42 -58.60
N SER A 6 -17.36 -14.92 -57.96
CA SER A 6 -17.35 -15.27 -56.55
C SER A 6 -16.99 -14.01 -55.73
N LEU A 7 -17.96 -13.49 -55.01
CA LEU A 7 -17.74 -12.37 -54.05
C LEU A 7 -17.23 -12.97 -52.74
N ALA A 8 -15.93 -12.80 -52.45
CA ALA A 8 -15.36 -13.15 -51.16
C ALA A 8 -15.65 -12.02 -50.14
N LEU A 9 -16.56 -12.29 -49.22
CA LEU A 9 -16.91 -11.39 -48.11
C LEU A 9 -15.88 -11.58 -46.98
N SER A 10 -14.90 -10.70 -46.92
CA SER A 10 -13.91 -10.65 -45.82
C SER A 10 -14.56 -10.07 -44.58
N MET A 11 -14.92 -10.92 -43.63
CA MET A 11 -15.37 -10.52 -42.30
C MET A 11 -14.14 -10.05 -41.47
N PHE A 12 -13.96 -8.76 -41.36
CA PHE A 12 -13.06 -8.18 -40.33
C PHE A 12 -13.69 -8.34 -38.94
N MET A 13 -13.23 -9.34 -38.19
CA MET A 13 -13.52 -9.46 -36.77
C MET A 13 -12.69 -8.41 -36.05
N ALA A 14 -13.28 -7.26 -35.70
CA ALA A 14 -12.70 -6.32 -34.78
C ALA A 14 -12.73 -6.94 -33.38
N ALA A 15 -11.59 -7.48 -32.92
CA ALA A 15 -11.41 -7.88 -31.55
C ALA A 15 -11.38 -6.60 -30.68
N ALA A 16 -12.50 -6.27 -30.05
CA ALA A 16 -12.54 -5.27 -29.01
C ALA A 16 -11.74 -5.79 -27.83
N LEU A 17 -10.54 -5.26 -27.62
CA LEU A 17 -9.77 -5.42 -26.38
C LEU A 17 -10.57 -4.74 -25.27
N VAL A 18 -11.38 -5.51 -24.54
CA VAL A 18 -11.94 -5.08 -23.26
C VAL A 18 -10.77 -4.98 -22.29
N GLN A 19 -10.24 -3.80 -22.15
CA GLN A 19 -9.26 -3.50 -21.12
C GLN A 19 -9.99 -3.62 -19.77
N ALA A 20 -9.77 -4.72 -19.06
CA ALA A 20 -10.35 -4.95 -17.76
C ALA A 20 -9.86 -3.83 -16.83
N GLN A 21 -10.78 -2.97 -16.40
CA GLN A 21 -10.46 -1.89 -15.47
C GLN A 21 -10.00 -2.52 -14.15
N MET A 22 -8.77 -2.21 -13.71
CA MET A 22 -8.25 -2.72 -12.45
C MET A 22 -9.17 -2.31 -11.30
N SER A 23 -9.50 -3.26 -10.41
CA SER A 23 -10.29 -2.99 -9.21
C SER A 23 -9.47 -2.17 -8.21
N SER A 24 -10.13 -1.25 -7.50
CA SER A 24 -9.55 -0.59 -6.32
C SER A 24 -9.81 -1.38 -5.02
N VAL A 25 -10.46 -2.54 -5.10
CA VAL A 25 -10.85 -3.35 -3.93
C VAL A 25 -10.32 -4.78 -4.07
N SER A 26 -9.88 -5.36 -2.95
CA SER A 26 -9.49 -6.77 -2.81
C SER A 26 -9.93 -7.31 -1.46
N THR A 27 -9.94 -8.63 -1.30
CA THR A 27 -10.28 -9.30 -0.03
C THR A 27 -9.20 -10.28 0.36
N ILE A 28 -8.94 -10.39 1.68
CA ILE A 28 -7.99 -11.36 2.26
C ILE A 28 -8.80 -12.22 3.24
N PRO A 29 -8.91 -13.54 3.02
CA PRO A 29 -9.64 -14.43 3.95
C PRO A 29 -9.06 -14.37 5.36
N ALA A 30 -9.93 -14.15 6.38
CA ALA A 30 -9.53 -14.04 7.77
C ALA A 30 -10.61 -14.58 8.74
N ASN A 31 -10.24 -14.82 9.99
CA ASN A 31 -11.19 -15.24 11.02
C ASN A 31 -12.11 -14.07 11.41
N GLY A 32 -13.41 -14.36 11.60
CA GLY A 32 -14.40 -13.34 11.95
C GLY A 32 -14.80 -12.42 10.80
N GLY A 33 -14.57 -12.84 9.56
CA GLY A 33 -14.86 -12.14 8.32
C GLY A 33 -13.60 -11.70 7.58
N ASP A 34 -13.70 -11.64 6.26
CA ASP A 34 -12.60 -11.25 5.39
C ASP A 34 -12.11 -9.82 5.67
N ILE A 35 -10.82 -9.58 5.47
CA ILE A 35 -10.27 -8.24 5.46
C ILE A 35 -10.55 -7.63 4.09
N GLN A 36 -11.35 -6.58 4.04
CA GLN A 36 -11.53 -5.79 2.83
C GLN A 36 -10.40 -4.77 2.71
N VAL A 37 -9.75 -4.75 1.56
CA VAL A 37 -8.71 -3.79 1.20
C VAL A 37 -9.27 -2.83 0.17
N THR A 38 -9.20 -1.54 0.42
CA THR A 38 -9.55 -0.50 -0.55
C THR A 38 -8.35 0.40 -0.81
N ALA A 39 -7.90 0.46 -2.06
CA ALA A 39 -6.95 1.44 -2.55
C ALA A 39 -7.67 2.80 -2.67
N LEU A 40 -7.38 3.73 -1.78
CA LEU A 40 -7.94 5.08 -1.82
C LEU A 40 -7.16 5.99 -2.77
N GLY A 41 -5.86 5.73 -2.92
CA GLY A 41 -4.94 6.44 -3.81
C GLY A 41 -3.55 6.56 -3.21
N HIS A 42 -2.52 6.50 -4.06
CA HIS A 42 -1.10 6.65 -3.70
C HIS A 42 -0.68 5.73 -2.54
N ALA A 43 -0.45 6.29 -1.33
CA ALA A 43 -0.13 5.53 -0.11
C ALA A 43 -1.37 5.27 0.78
N SER A 44 -2.53 5.86 0.43
CA SER A 44 -3.74 5.80 1.26
C SER A 44 -4.45 4.45 1.11
N VAL A 45 -4.51 3.67 2.19
CA VAL A 45 -5.14 2.35 2.24
C VAL A 45 -6.26 2.34 3.27
N GLN A 46 -7.42 1.75 2.94
CA GLN A 46 -8.43 1.40 3.92
C GLN A 46 -8.49 -0.12 4.08
N LEU A 47 -8.47 -0.57 5.32
CA LEU A 47 -8.68 -1.96 5.71
C LEU A 47 -9.94 -2.04 6.56
N GLU A 48 -10.82 -3.01 6.26
CA GLU A 48 -12.02 -3.27 7.03
C GLU A 48 -12.04 -4.72 7.48
N GLN A 49 -12.23 -4.97 8.77
CA GLN A 49 -12.34 -6.32 9.32
C GLN A 49 -13.14 -6.31 10.63
N GLY A 50 -14.09 -7.26 10.78
CA GLY A 50 -14.88 -7.40 12.00
C GLY A 50 -15.66 -6.13 12.40
N GLY A 51 -16.15 -5.36 11.43
CA GLY A 51 -16.87 -4.10 11.64
C GLY A 51 -15.96 -2.89 11.97
N LYS A 52 -14.63 -3.06 12.00
CA LYS A 52 -13.66 -2.01 12.24
C LYS A 52 -13.07 -1.46 10.94
N VAL A 53 -12.99 -0.15 10.83
CA VAL A 53 -12.37 0.58 9.71
C VAL A 53 -11.02 1.15 10.14
N ILE A 54 -9.97 0.79 9.43
CA ILE A 54 -8.60 1.26 9.66
C ILE A 54 -8.14 1.97 8.41
N VAL A 55 -7.66 3.21 8.54
CA VAL A 55 -7.13 3.97 7.39
C VAL A 55 -5.67 4.30 7.63
N ILE A 56 -4.85 4.08 6.61
CA ILE A 56 -3.42 4.34 6.61
C ILE A 56 -3.17 5.50 5.67
N ASP A 57 -2.37 6.48 6.10
CA ASP A 57 -1.91 7.65 5.36
C ASP A 57 -3.03 8.37 4.59
N PRO A 58 -4.12 8.83 5.23
CA PRO A 58 -5.19 9.55 4.56
C PRO A 58 -4.73 10.94 4.12
N VAL A 59 -4.57 11.16 2.82
CA VAL A 59 -4.12 12.43 2.23
C VAL A 59 -5.08 12.84 1.11
N ALA A 60 -5.80 13.95 1.31
CA ALA A 60 -6.85 14.38 0.39
C ALA A 60 -6.34 14.79 -1.01
N MET A 61 -5.11 15.28 -1.11
CA MET A 61 -4.50 15.65 -2.38
C MET A 61 -4.11 14.44 -3.24
N MET A 62 -3.85 13.28 -2.62
CA MET A 62 -3.32 12.08 -3.27
C MET A 62 -4.35 10.95 -3.38
N ALA A 63 -5.47 11.04 -2.64
CA ALA A 63 -6.45 9.97 -2.52
C ALA A 63 -7.89 10.47 -2.68
N ASP A 64 -8.75 9.61 -3.22
CA ASP A 64 -10.20 9.85 -3.25
C ASP A 64 -10.81 9.45 -1.89
N LEU A 65 -10.74 10.38 -0.94
CA LEU A 65 -11.29 10.17 0.40
C LEU A 65 -12.84 10.18 0.44
N SER A 66 -13.54 10.44 -0.67
CA SER A 66 -15.00 10.26 -0.74
C SER A 66 -15.39 8.78 -0.61
N LYS A 67 -14.47 7.87 -0.93
CA LYS A 67 -14.62 6.41 -0.78
C LYS A 67 -14.23 5.91 0.62
N ALA A 68 -13.59 6.75 1.43
CA ALA A 68 -13.20 6.37 2.77
C ALA A 68 -14.41 6.36 3.72
N LYS A 69 -14.53 5.29 4.51
CA LYS A 69 -15.47 5.22 5.62
C LYS A 69 -14.90 5.93 6.85
N PRO A 70 -15.75 6.40 7.79
CA PRO A 70 -15.27 6.92 9.06
C PRO A 70 -14.38 5.91 9.78
N ALA A 71 -13.15 6.32 10.14
CA ALA A 71 -12.11 5.44 10.65
C ALA A 71 -12.21 5.22 12.17
N ASP A 72 -12.13 3.97 12.62
CA ASP A 72 -11.98 3.57 14.02
C ASP A 72 -10.53 3.66 14.50
N LEU A 73 -9.58 3.64 13.56
CA LEU A 73 -8.15 3.74 13.78
C LEU A 73 -7.49 4.36 12.54
N ILE A 74 -6.58 5.30 12.75
CA ILE A 74 -5.75 5.85 11.66
C ILE A 74 -4.30 5.57 11.98
N LEU A 75 -3.50 5.20 10.96
CA LEU A 75 -2.05 5.07 11.08
C LEU A 75 -1.39 6.03 10.09
N VAL A 76 -0.30 6.66 10.52
CA VAL A 76 0.56 7.50 9.69
C VAL A 76 1.94 6.86 9.63
N THR A 77 2.47 6.65 8.42
CA THR A 77 3.75 5.97 8.23
C THR A 77 4.94 6.93 8.17
N ASP A 78 4.76 8.12 7.60
CA ASP A 78 5.81 9.13 7.45
C ASP A 78 5.27 10.56 7.66
N ILE A 79 6.18 11.55 7.73
CA ILE A 79 5.87 12.97 7.96
C ILE A 79 5.74 13.79 6.68
N HIS A 80 6.03 13.23 5.52
CA HIS A 80 5.86 13.89 4.23
C HIS A 80 4.38 14.16 3.92
N GLY A 81 4.13 15.16 3.07
CA GLY A 81 2.77 15.62 2.76
C GLY A 81 1.91 14.64 1.99
N ASP A 82 2.49 13.60 1.40
CA ASP A 82 1.80 12.49 0.73
C ASP A 82 1.46 11.30 1.67
N HIS A 83 1.82 11.40 2.97
CA HIS A 83 1.47 10.46 4.04
C HIS A 83 0.74 11.11 5.21
N LEU A 84 0.97 12.39 5.45
CA LEU A 84 0.45 13.11 6.62
C LEU A 84 -0.33 14.37 6.22
N ASP A 85 -1.64 14.29 6.33
CA ASP A 85 -2.60 15.38 6.14
C ASP A 85 -3.50 15.50 7.38
N PRO A 86 -3.19 16.41 8.32
CA PRO A 86 -4.00 16.58 9.53
C PRO A 86 -5.47 16.94 9.26
N ALA A 87 -5.76 17.66 8.18
CA ALA A 87 -7.12 18.02 7.82
C ALA A 87 -7.91 16.81 7.32
N ALA A 88 -7.30 15.98 6.49
CA ALA A 88 -7.87 14.72 6.04
C ALA A 88 -8.10 13.76 7.22
N ILE A 89 -7.13 13.63 8.12
CA ILE A 89 -7.25 12.84 9.36
C ILE A 89 -8.48 13.30 10.16
N ALA A 90 -8.60 14.60 10.42
CA ALA A 90 -9.72 15.15 11.19
C ALA A 90 -11.08 14.88 10.53
N LYS A 91 -11.15 14.92 9.19
CA LYS A 91 -12.37 14.71 8.40
C LYS A 91 -12.89 13.29 8.46
N ILE A 92 -12.01 12.28 8.40
CA ILE A 92 -12.44 10.87 8.33
C ILE A 92 -12.40 10.14 9.67
N ARG A 93 -11.78 10.73 10.69
CA ARG A 93 -11.63 10.16 12.02
C ARG A 93 -12.98 10.14 12.74
N LYS A 94 -13.42 8.98 13.26
CA LYS A 94 -14.51 8.93 14.23
C LYS A 94 -14.14 9.67 15.51
N GLN A 95 -15.13 10.21 16.20
CA GLN A 95 -14.90 10.87 17.48
C GLN A 95 -14.19 9.93 18.47
N GLY A 96 -13.07 10.36 19.02
CA GLY A 96 -12.27 9.58 19.96
C GLY A 96 -11.43 8.46 19.36
N ALA A 97 -11.50 8.20 18.03
CA ALA A 97 -10.66 7.19 17.39
C ALA A 97 -9.18 7.59 17.50
N PRO A 98 -8.27 6.66 17.87
CA PRO A 98 -6.85 6.95 17.96
C PRO A 98 -6.21 7.14 16.58
N VAL A 99 -5.13 7.96 16.57
CA VAL A 99 -4.23 8.11 15.42
C VAL A 99 -2.85 7.64 15.86
N VAL A 100 -2.34 6.57 15.28
CA VAL A 100 -0.98 6.06 15.51
C VAL A 100 -0.02 6.80 14.59
N ILE A 101 1.07 7.29 15.15
CA ILE A 101 2.04 8.13 14.44
C ILE A 101 3.49 7.74 14.77
N PRO A 102 4.46 7.96 13.85
CA PRO A 102 5.87 7.96 14.22
C PRO A 102 6.20 9.16 15.11
N ALA A 103 7.26 9.07 15.90
CA ALA A 103 7.66 10.13 16.82
C ALA A 103 7.85 11.49 16.13
N ALA A 104 8.35 11.50 14.89
CA ALA A 104 8.57 12.70 14.09
C ALA A 104 7.27 13.45 13.72
N ALA A 105 6.10 12.83 13.86
CA ALA A 105 4.80 13.45 13.56
C ALA A 105 4.10 14.06 14.79
N SER A 106 4.70 14.00 15.97
CA SER A 106 4.07 14.41 17.24
C SER A 106 3.56 15.85 17.24
N ASP A 107 4.32 16.77 16.67
CA ASP A 107 3.95 18.19 16.62
C ASP A 107 2.83 18.47 15.59
N LYS A 108 2.71 17.61 14.56
CA LYS A 108 1.71 17.74 13.49
C LYS A 108 0.37 17.09 13.84
N VAL A 109 0.39 16.09 14.74
CA VAL A 109 -0.80 15.37 15.21
C VAL A 109 -0.84 15.35 16.74
N PRO A 110 -1.21 16.47 17.39
CA PRO A 110 -1.33 16.52 18.84
C PRO A 110 -2.26 15.45 19.39
N GLY A 111 -1.84 14.76 20.45
CA GLY A 111 -2.60 13.66 21.05
C GLY A 111 -2.55 12.34 20.26
N GLY A 112 -1.72 12.23 19.24
CA GLY A 112 -1.44 10.98 18.53
C GLY A 112 -0.76 9.95 19.42
N VAL A 113 -1.03 8.67 19.17
CA VAL A 113 -0.38 7.54 19.84
C VAL A 113 0.98 7.32 19.18
N VAL A 114 2.02 7.84 19.80
CA VAL A 114 3.38 7.72 19.30
C VAL A 114 3.89 6.28 19.42
N MET A 115 4.37 5.73 18.32
CA MET A 115 5.09 4.45 18.27
C MET A 115 6.50 4.66 17.72
N ALA A 116 7.51 4.35 18.53
CA ALA A 116 8.89 4.30 18.05
C ALA A 116 9.09 3.02 17.19
N ASN A 117 10.12 3.01 16.33
CA ASN A 117 10.51 1.80 15.61
C ASN A 117 10.64 0.61 16.58
N ARG A 118 10.12 -0.55 16.21
CA ARG A 118 10.06 -1.82 16.98
C ARG A 118 9.11 -1.82 18.18
N ALA A 119 8.37 -0.74 18.42
CA ALA A 119 7.33 -0.74 19.45
C ALA A 119 6.21 -1.74 19.11
N ILE A 120 5.67 -2.38 20.12
CA ILE A 120 4.52 -3.28 20.04
C ILE A 120 3.43 -2.71 20.91
N ARG A 121 2.23 -2.48 20.35
CA ARG A 121 1.07 -1.98 21.09
C ARG A 121 -0.22 -2.59 20.55
N THR A 122 -1.23 -2.64 21.39
CA THR A 122 -2.62 -2.85 20.96
C THR A 122 -3.35 -1.51 21.02
N VAL A 123 -3.82 -1.02 19.87
CA VAL A 123 -4.53 0.27 19.77
C VAL A 123 -5.89 0.01 19.14
N ALA A 124 -6.96 0.51 19.74
CA ALA A 124 -8.35 0.24 19.32
C ALA A 124 -8.66 -1.27 19.16
N GLY A 125 -8.02 -2.13 19.96
CA GLY A 125 -8.17 -3.59 19.88
C GLY A 125 -7.39 -4.24 18.73
N VAL A 126 -6.55 -3.50 18.01
CA VAL A 126 -5.68 -4.00 16.92
C VAL A 126 -4.25 -4.13 17.45
N PRO A 127 -3.66 -5.34 17.47
CA PRO A 127 -2.23 -5.51 17.73
C PRO A 127 -1.42 -4.92 16.58
N ILE A 128 -0.43 -4.07 16.90
CA ILE A 128 0.40 -3.33 15.95
C ILE A 128 1.87 -3.47 16.34
N VAL A 129 2.70 -3.79 15.35
CA VAL A 129 4.17 -3.74 15.48
C VAL A 129 4.69 -2.68 14.54
N ALA A 130 5.43 -1.70 15.07
CA ALA A 130 6.09 -0.68 14.25
C ALA A 130 7.42 -1.22 13.69
N ILE A 131 7.53 -1.25 12.38
CA ILE A 131 8.72 -1.71 11.65
C ILE A 131 9.54 -0.49 11.22
N PRO A 132 10.88 -0.49 11.39
CA PRO A 132 11.71 0.58 10.86
C PRO A 132 11.51 0.78 9.36
N SER A 133 11.19 2.00 8.94
CA SER A 133 10.99 2.41 7.55
C SER A 133 11.95 3.56 7.24
N TYR A 134 12.90 3.36 6.30
CA TYR A 134 13.93 4.35 5.98
C TYR A 134 14.68 4.00 4.69
N ASN A 135 15.44 4.98 4.16
CA ASN A 135 16.38 4.75 3.05
C ASN A 135 17.76 4.30 3.56
N ILE A 136 18.42 3.44 2.78
CA ILE A 136 19.79 2.98 3.03
C ILE A 136 20.76 3.80 2.17
N ARG A 137 20.35 4.18 0.94
CA ARG A 137 21.24 4.81 -0.06
C ARG A 137 20.59 5.95 -0.85
N ARG A 138 19.23 5.98 -0.98
CA ARG A 138 18.57 7.02 -1.79
C ARG A 138 18.34 8.29 -1.02
N GLY A 139 18.73 9.39 -1.63
CA GLY A 139 18.61 10.72 -1.06
C GLY A 139 18.67 11.83 -2.10
N PRO A 140 18.42 13.08 -1.72
CA PRO A 140 18.43 14.22 -2.63
C PRO A 140 19.83 14.56 -3.15
N LYS A 141 20.87 14.22 -2.41
CA LYS A 141 22.29 14.36 -2.77
C LYS A 141 23.15 13.39 -1.98
N GLU A 142 24.43 13.30 -2.33
CA GLU A 142 25.39 12.45 -1.64
C GLU A 142 25.43 12.75 -0.12
N GLY A 143 25.39 11.70 0.70
CA GLY A 143 25.42 11.79 2.16
C GLY A 143 24.07 12.13 2.82
N GLU A 144 23.02 12.44 2.05
CA GLU A 144 21.68 12.68 2.57
C GLU A 144 20.71 11.55 2.16
N LEU A 145 19.70 11.31 2.97
CA LEU A 145 18.66 10.31 2.71
C LEU A 145 17.28 10.98 2.67
N TYR A 146 16.42 10.55 1.73
CA TYR A 146 15.02 11.02 1.67
C TYR A 146 14.28 10.68 2.97
N HIS A 147 14.48 9.46 3.48
CA HIS A 147 13.86 8.96 4.69
C HIS A 147 14.94 8.49 5.67
N THR A 148 15.21 9.28 6.70
CA THR A 148 16.22 8.94 7.70
C THR A 148 15.72 7.89 8.68
N ARG A 149 16.62 7.05 9.19
CA ARG A 149 16.28 6.03 10.17
C ARG A 149 15.67 6.64 11.44
N GLY A 150 14.56 6.07 11.91
CA GLY A 150 13.84 6.53 13.09
C GLY A 150 12.77 7.58 12.81
N ARG A 151 12.69 8.14 11.60
CA ARG A 151 11.69 9.13 11.22
C ARG A 151 10.32 8.51 10.94
N GLY A 152 10.26 7.46 10.12
CA GLY A 152 9.05 6.78 9.69
C GLY A 152 8.89 5.39 10.31
N ASN A 153 7.68 4.85 10.19
CA ASN A 153 7.31 3.48 10.52
C ASN A 153 6.59 2.79 9.37
N GLY A 154 6.97 1.56 9.06
CA GLY A 154 6.01 0.59 8.57
C GLY A 154 5.24 -0.01 9.74
N TYR A 155 4.13 -0.69 9.46
CA TYR A 155 3.33 -1.34 10.49
C TYR A 155 2.92 -2.75 10.10
N VAL A 156 3.05 -3.71 11.03
CA VAL A 156 2.39 -5.01 10.94
C VAL A 156 1.16 -4.97 11.84
N LEU A 157 -0.02 -5.18 11.24
CA LEU A 157 -1.31 -5.25 11.93
C LEU A 157 -1.75 -6.71 12.00
N THR A 158 -2.31 -7.13 13.15
CA THR A 158 -2.97 -8.44 13.25
C THR A 158 -4.49 -8.25 13.17
N LEU A 159 -5.10 -8.72 12.08
CA LEU A 159 -6.51 -8.58 11.76
C LEU A 159 -7.11 -9.97 11.48
N GLY A 160 -8.10 -10.42 12.24
CA GLY A 160 -8.69 -11.74 12.06
C GLY A 160 -7.67 -12.88 12.01
N GLY A 161 -6.59 -12.81 12.81
CA GLY A 161 -5.49 -13.78 12.83
C GLY A 161 -4.51 -13.69 11.65
N LYS A 162 -4.66 -12.69 10.75
CA LYS A 162 -3.76 -12.42 9.63
C LYS A 162 -2.81 -11.28 9.94
N GLN A 163 -1.56 -11.42 9.50
CA GLN A 163 -0.55 -10.37 9.60
C GLN A 163 -0.51 -9.56 8.30
N VAL A 164 -0.87 -8.28 8.38
CA VAL A 164 -0.88 -7.34 7.26
C VAL A 164 0.21 -6.31 7.49
N PHE A 165 1.20 -6.29 6.60
CA PHE A 165 2.34 -5.36 6.64
C PHE A 165 2.14 -4.20 5.65
N LEU A 166 2.27 -2.97 6.15
CA LEU A 166 2.33 -1.76 5.34
C LEU A 166 3.72 -1.16 5.52
N ALA A 167 4.49 -1.07 4.44
CA ALA A 167 5.91 -0.73 4.53
C ALA A 167 6.16 0.75 4.82
N GLY A 168 5.26 1.65 4.38
CA GLY A 168 5.55 3.10 4.35
C GLY A 168 6.67 3.41 3.36
N ASP A 169 7.27 4.59 3.49
CA ASP A 169 8.37 5.01 2.63
C ASP A 169 9.70 4.44 3.09
N THR A 170 10.19 3.46 2.34
CA THR A 170 11.39 2.72 2.70
C THR A 170 12.10 2.11 1.49
N GLU A 171 13.39 1.87 1.64
CA GLU A 171 14.08 0.83 0.90
C GLU A 171 13.96 -0.51 1.65
N CYS A 172 14.46 -1.60 1.04
CA CYS A 172 14.43 -2.93 1.67
C CYS A 172 15.44 -3.04 2.80
N VAL A 173 15.08 -2.50 3.96
CA VAL A 173 15.94 -2.49 5.16
C VAL A 173 16.03 -3.87 5.81
N PRO A 174 17.09 -4.17 6.60
CA PRO A 174 17.24 -5.47 7.25
C PRO A 174 16.04 -5.91 8.10
N ALA A 175 15.36 -4.97 8.74
CA ALA A 175 14.17 -5.26 9.56
C ALA A 175 13.00 -5.83 8.74
N ILE A 176 12.85 -5.43 7.48
CA ILE A 176 11.83 -5.95 6.56
C ILE A 176 12.21 -7.36 6.09
N LYS A 177 13.47 -7.57 5.72
CA LYS A 177 13.95 -8.87 5.21
C LYS A 177 13.76 -10.03 6.18
N ILE A 178 13.73 -9.76 7.49
CA ILE A 178 13.57 -10.79 8.52
C ILE A 178 12.14 -11.03 8.98
N LEU A 179 11.15 -10.30 8.42
CA LEU A 179 9.73 -10.52 8.72
C LEU A 179 9.34 -11.97 8.38
N LYS A 180 8.43 -12.54 9.17
CA LYS A 180 7.95 -13.91 9.01
C LYS A 180 6.43 -13.95 9.11
N ASN A 181 5.83 -14.94 8.45
CA ASN A 181 4.39 -15.21 8.53
C ASN A 181 3.50 -14.03 8.12
N ILE A 182 3.96 -13.21 7.17
CA ILE A 182 3.18 -12.10 6.63
C ILE A 182 2.15 -12.65 5.64
N ASP A 183 0.86 -12.46 5.93
CA ASP A 183 -0.23 -12.91 5.05
C ASP A 183 -0.43 -11.94 3.88
N ALA A 184 -0.28 -10.64 4.11
CA ALA A 184 -0.34 -9.64 3.05
C ALA A 184 0.64 -8.49 3.31
N ALA A 185 1.25 -7.94 2.26
CA ALA A 185 2.19 -6.82 2.35
C ALA A 185 1.91 -5.76 1.30
N PHE A 186 2.02 -4.49 1.70
CA PHE A 186 1.99 -3.33 0.82
C PHE A 186 3.42 -2.80 0.70
N ILE A 187 3.98 -2.81 -0.52
CA ILE A 187 5.39 -2.46 -0.78
C ILE A 187 5.46 -1.27 -1.74
N PRO A 188 6.16 -0.16 -1.35
CA PRO A 188 6.31 1.01 -2.18
C PRO A 188 7.34 0.77 -3.31
N MET A 189 7.13 1.44 -4.44
CA MET A 189 8.08 1.46 -5.56
C MET A 189 8.01 2.81 -6.29
N ASN A 190 8.46 3.86 -5.60
CA ASN A 190 8.42 5.22 -6.10
C ASN A 190 9.83 5.82 -6.21
N LEU A 191 10.44 5.80 -7.40
CA LEU A 191 11.71 6.47 -7.63
C LEU A 191 11.52 7.99 -7.76
N PRO A 192 12.49 8.77 -7.25
CA PRO A 192 13.77 8.36 -6.65
C PRO A 192 13.68 8.05 -5.14
N TYR A 193 12.51 8.09 -4.55
CA TYR A 193 12.30 8.16 -3.10
C TYR A 193 12.42 6.81 -2.39
N THR A 194 11.96 5.72 -3.01
CA THR A 194 11.95 4.38 -2.39
C THR A 194 12.72 3.35 -3.25
N MET A 195 12.06 2.42 -3.90
CA MET A 195 12.68 1.34 -4.68
C MET A 195 12.14 1.32 -6.12
N PRO A 196 12.92 0.87 -7.13
CA PRO A 196 12.34 0.45 -8.39
C PRO A 196 11.58 -0.88 -8.23
N PRO A 197 10.73 -1.26 -9.20
CA PRO A 197 9.99 -2.53 -9.18
C PRO A 197 10.86 -3.76 -8.93
N SER A 198 12.05 -3.82 -9.52
CA SER A 198 12.98 -4.95 -9.35
C SER A 198 13.48 -5.11 -7.92
N GLU A 199 13.86 -4.02 -7.25
CA GLU A 199 14.33 -4.07 -5.85
C GLU A 199 13.17 -4.36 -4.89
N ALA A 200 11.98 -3.83 -5.15
CA ALA A 200 10.78 -4.14 -4.39
C ALA A 200 10.44 -5.64 -4.49
N ALA A 201 10.61 -6.25 -5.67
CA ALA A 201 10.42 -7.67 -5.87
C ALA A 201 11.46 -8.51 -5.10
N GLU A 202 12.74 -8.13 -5.14
CA GLU A 202 13.78 -8.80 -4.33
C GLU A 202 13.51 -8.68 -2.83
N CYS A 203 12.95 -7.54 -2.41
CA CYS A 203 12.49 -7.38 -1.04
C CYS A 203 11.37 -8.37 -0.68
N ALA A 204 10.35 -8.49 -1.53
CA ALA A 204 9.27 -9.45 -1.33
C ALA A 204 9.79 -10.89 -1.27
N LYS A 205 10.73 -11.27 -2.14
CA LYS A 205 11.39 -12.60 -2.10
C LYS A 205 12.11 -12.88 -0.78
N ALA A 206 12.66 -11.85 -0.14
CA ALA A 206 13.41 -12.01 1.09
C ALA A 206 12.54 -12.41 2.29
N PHE A 207 11.34 -11.82 2.47
CA PHE A 207 10.46 -12.12 3.59
C PHE A 207 9.22 -12.94 3.24
N LYS A 208 8.98 -13.20 1.93
CA LYS A 208 8.00 -14.13 1.36
C LYS A 208 6.58 -13.96 1.94
N PRO A 209 5.92 -12.83 1.72
CA PRO A 209 4.52 -12.68 2.08
C PRO A 209 3.65 -13.59 1.19
N LYS A 210 2.47 -14.01 1.67
CA LYS A 210 1.56 -14.82 0.84
C LYS A 210 0.95 -13.99 -0.30
N ILE A 211 0.56 -12.74 0.02
CA ILE A 211 -0.02 -11.77 -0.92
C ILE A 211 0.82 -10.51 -0.86
N VAL A 212 1.07 -9.88 -2.02
CA VAL A 212 1.72 -8.58 -2.08
C VAL A 212 0.93 -7.61 -2.96
N PHE A 213 0.78 -6.40 -2.47
CA PHE A 213 0.18 -5.26 -3.15
C PHE A 213 1.29 -4.25 -3.44
N PRO A 214 1.70 -4.07 -4.71
CA PRO A 214 2.48 -2.89 -5.07
C PRO A 214 1.61 -1.64 -4.88
N TYR A 215 2.11 -0.66 -4.14
CA TYR A 215 1.44 0.60 -3.90
C TYR A 215 2.44 1.75 -3.94
N HIS A 216 1.99 3.00 -3.85
CA HIS A 216 2.89 4.15 -3.86
C HIS A 216 3.92 4.07 -5.01
N PHE A 217 3.42 3.85 -6.25
CA PHE A 217 4.28 3.57 -7.41
C PHE A 217 4.17 4.63 -8.52
N MET A 218 3.81 5.87 -8.19
CA MET A 218 3.65 6.94 -9.19
C MET A 218 4.82 6.96 -10.19
N GLY A 219 4.49 6.85 -11.49
CA GLY A 219 5.49 6.83 -12.55
C GLY A 219 6.26 5.51 -12.73
N GLN A 220 6.02 4.48 -11.90
CA GLN A 220 6.59 3.14 -12.04
C GLN A 220 5.53 2.16 -12.58
N LYS A 221 6.01 1.03 -13.12
CA LYS A 221 5.17 0.00 -13.71
C LYS A 221 5.01 -1.20 -12.77
N PRO A 222 3.86 -1.36 -12.10
CA PRO A 222 3.64 -2.48 -11.18
C PRO A 222 3.65 -3.84 -11.88
N GLU A 223 3.47 -3.88 -13.21
CA GLU A 223 3.58 -5.09 -14.02
C GLU A 223 5.02 -5.62 -14.06
N GLU A 224 6.04 -4.76 -14.02
CA GLU A 224 7.45 -5.16 -13.93
C GLU A 224 7.74 -5.84 -12.59
N PHE A 225 7.14 -5.34 -11.49
CA PHE A 225 7.20 -5.98 -10.18
C PHE A 225 6.54 -7.37 -10.21
N ALA A 226 5.35 -7.49 -10.80
CA ALA A 226 4.65 -8.76 -10.91
C ALA A 226 5.44 -9.77 -11.76
N ALA A 227 6.03 -9.32 -12.88
CA ALA A 227 6.87 -10.14 -13.74
C ALA A 227 8.13 -10.66 -13.00
N ALA A 228 8.75 -9.84 -12.16
CA ALA A 228 9.92 -10.22 -11.36
C ALA A 228 9.62 -11.24 -10.25
N LEU A 229 8.34 -11.38 -9.86
CA LEU A 229 7.86 -12.37 -8.89
C LEU A 229 7.27 -13.64 -9.53
N LYS A 230 7.28 -13.74 -10.85
CA LYS A 230 6.75 -14.91 -11.56
C LYS A 230 7.50 -16.18 -11.15
N GLY A 231 6.77 -17.19 -10.69
CA GLY A 231 7.32 -18.47 -10.23
C GLY A 231 7.64 -18.51 -8.71
N GLU A 232 7.56 -17.38 -8.03
CA GLU A 232 7.62 -17.35 -6.55
C GLU A 232 6.25 -17.73 -5.94
N PRO A 233 6.22 -18.33 -4.74
CA PRO A 233 4.98 -18.65 -4.04
C PRO A 233 4.36 -17.40 -3.39
N ILE A 234 4.24 -16.31 -4.15
CA ILE A 234 3.76 -14.99 -3.72
C ILE A 234 2.68 -14.55 -4.69
N GLU A 235 1.47 -14.35 -4.21
CA GLU A 235 0.38 -13.81 -5.02
C GLU A 235 0.53 -12.29 -5.16
N VAL A 236 0.66 -11.78 -6.38
CA VAL A 236 0.72 -10.33 -6.64
C VAL A 236 -0.67 -9.82 -7.01
N ARG A 237 -1.15 -8.81 -6.30
CA ARG A 237 -2.43 -8.14 -6.57
C ARG A 237 -2.20 -6.67 -6.87
N ILE A 238 -2.34 -6.29 -8.13
CA ILE A 238 -2.24 -4.89 -8.57
C ILE A 238 -3.63 -4.25 -8.45
N LEU A 239 -3.75 -3.24 -7.61
CA LEU A 239 -4.98 -2.46 -7.45
C LEU A 239 -4.87 -1.13 -8.20
N ASN A 240 -6.02 -0.52 -8.49
CA ASN A 240 -6.08 0.81 -9.12
C ASN A 240 -5.84 1.92 -8.08
N TRP A 241 -4.57 2.23 -7.84
CA TRP A 241 -4.14 3.31 -6.93
C TRP A 241 -4.27 4.71 -7.55
N TYR A 242 -4.35 4.81 -8.88
CA TYR A 242 -4.35 6.07 -9.62
C TYR A 242 -5.46 6.08 -10.66
N PRO A 243 -6.75 6.09 -10.22
CA PRO A 243 -7.88 5.97 -11.14
C PRO A 243 -8.00 7.13 -12.14
N ASN A 244 -7.38 8.26 -11.85
CA ASN A 244 -7.41 9.46 -12.67
C ASN A 244 -6.08 9.75 -13.39
N ALA A 245 -5.09 8.86 -13.28
CA ALA A 245 -3.84 9.01 -14.05
C ALA A 245 -4.13 8.76 -15.54
N LYS A 246 -3.78 9.75 -16.37
CA LYS A 246 -3.86 9.69 -17.83
C LYS A 246 -2.57 9.12 -18.41
#